data_156091a0dada90b1b01856c790c3e23a
#
_entry.id   156091a0dada90b1b01856c790c3e23a
#
_cell.length_a   1.000
_cell.length_b   1.000
_cell.length_c   1.000
_cell.angle_alpha   90.00
_cell.angle_beta   90.00
_cell.angle_gamma   90.00
#
_symmetry.space_group_name_H-M   'P 1'
#
loop_
_entity.id
_entity.type
_entity.pdbx_description
1 polymer ?
#
loop_
_entity_poly.entity_id
_entity_poly.type
_entity_poly.pdbx_seq_one_letter_code
_entity_poly.pdbx_strand_id
1 'polypeptide(L)'
;MLYFYSRKNLNIYKVGVFRSVMIFILFGLVVGTPAYFVGKSNSYHVYSETEMLIKIRDADEFNKEKLIQMLIELNVKYPHIVLAQSIIETGSWWSKIFLENHNLFGMKEARRRITTAGGTQHNHAYYNHWRESVYDY
;
A
#
# COMPACT_ATOMS: atom_id res chain seq x y z
N MET A 1 -48.21 10.31 16.38
CA MET A 1 -49.46 10.70 15.75
C MET A 1 -49.18 11.95 14.94
N LEU A 2 -49.37 11.94 13.61
CA LEU A 2 -49.06 13.06 12.74
C LEU A 2 -50.33 13.84 12.43
N TYR A 3 -50.23 15.17 12.46
CA TYR A 3 -51.31 16.09 12.12
C TYR A 3 -50.90 16.94 10.94
N PHE A 4 -51.81 17.18 10.00
CA PHE A 4 -51.59 18.04 8.85
C PHE A 4 -52.45 19.30 9.00
N TYR A 5 -51.80 20.46 8.84
CA TYR A 5 -52.49 21.76 8.91
C TYR A 5 -52.86 22.26 7.52
N SER A 6 -54.13 22.51 7.27
CA SER A 6 -54.63 23.09 6.03
C SER A 6 -54.74 24.60 6.15
N ARG A 7 -53.89 25.32 5.43
CA ARG A 7 -53.86 26.79 5.41
C ARG A 7 -55.14 27.43 4.82
N LYS A 8 -55.87 26.67 4.00
CA LYS A 8 -57.09 27.14 3.32
C LYS A 8 -58.33 27.16 4.22
N ASN A 9 -58.40 26.26 5.18
CA ASN A 9 -59.59 26.13 6.04
C ASN A 9 -59.26 26.25 7.54
N LEU A 10 -58.03 26.56 7.92
CA LEU A 10 -57.56 26.66 9.30
C LEU A 10 -57.83 25.42 10.17
N ASN A 11 -58.11 24.28 9.57
CA ASN A 11 -58.43 23.05 10.27
C ASN A 11 -57.24 22.11 10.35
N ILE A 12 -57.08 21.43 11.48
CA ILE A 12 -56.07 20.41 11.71
C ILE A 12 -56.72 19.05 11.41
N TYR A 13 -56.17 18.34 10.42
CA TYR A 13 -56.63 17.00 10.06
C TYR A 13 -55.70 15.95 10.67
N LYS A 14 -56.29 14.93 11.25
CA LYS A 14 -55.58 13.76 11.78
C LYS A 14 -55.17 12.86 10.61
N VAL A 15 -53.90 12.68 10.44
CA VAL A 15 -53.35 11.76 9.42
C VAL A 15 -53.59 10.33 9.89
N GLY A 16 -54.29 9.52 9.08
CA GLY A 16 -54.52 8.13 9.40
C GLY A 16 -53.20 7.35 9.56
N VAL A 17 -53.18 6.40 10.47
CA VAL A 17 -51.99 5.60 10.80
C VAL A 17 -51.33 5.03 9.54
N PHE A 18 -52.10 4.54 8.59
CA PHE A 18 -51.60 3.99 7.33
C PHE A 18 -50.81 5.01 6.48
N ARG A 19 -51.35 6.24 6.37
CA ARG A 19 -50.63 7.31 5.65
C ARG A 19 -49.34 7.75 6.36
N SER A 20 -49.35 7.78 7.68
CA SER A 20 -48.15 8.08 8.47
C SER A 20 -47.07 7.03 8.26
N VAL A 21 -47.41 5.75 8.26
CA VAL A 21 -46.49 4.65 8.01
C VAL A 21 -45.90 4.74 6.59
N MET A 22 -46.73 5.01 5.59
CA MET A 22 -46.27 5.18 4.20
C MET A 22 -45.27 6.33 4.05
N ILE A 23 -45.49 7.46 4.74
CA ILE A 23 -44.54 8.60 4.73
C ILE A 23 -43.20 8.21 5.33
N PHE A 24 -43.18 7.48 6.44
CA PHE A 24 -41.93 7.00 7.05
C PHE A 24 -41.20 6.00 6.17
N ILE A 25 -41.88 5.09 5.50
CA ILE A 25 -41.28 4.14 4.55
C ILE A 25 -40.67 4.90 3.38
N LEU A 26 -41.36 5.85 2.77
CA LEU A 26 -40.85 6.67 1.67
C LEU A 26 -39.63 7.49 2.11
N PHE A 27 -39.67 8.10 3.29
CA PHE A 27 -38.55 8.85 3.84
C PHE A 27 -37.35 7.95 4.07
N GLY A 28 -37.54 6.75 4.63
CA GLY A 28 -36.51 5.75 4.81
C GLY A 28 -35.85 5.32 3.49
N LEU A 29 -36.62 5.13 2.43
CA LEU A 29 -36.11 4.81 1.10
C LEU A 29 -35.30 5.95 0.47
N VAL A 30 -35.76 7.19 0.62
CA VAL A 30 -35.10 8.38 0.04
C VAL A 30 -33.78 8.71 0.74
N VAL A 31 -33.72 8.56 2.05
CA VAL A 31 -32.52 8.89 2.84
C VAL A 31 -31.58 7.70 3.02
N GLY A 32 -32.13 6.52 3.25
CA GLY A 32 -31.37 5.32 3.55
C GLY A 32 -30.59 4.76 2.36
N THR A 33 -31.18 4.79 1.15
CA THR A 33 -30.49 4.24 -0.04
C THR A 33 -29.25 5.01 -0.45
N PRO A 34 -29.25 6.35 -0.54
CA PRO A 34 -28.02 7.10 -0.86
C PRO A 34 -26.93 6.90 0.18
N ALA A 35 -27.27 6.90 1.47
CA ALA A 35 -26.32 6.68 2.55
C ALA A 35 -25.65 5.30 2.46
N TYR A 36 -26.40 4.26 2.13
CA TYR A 36 -25.89 2.92 1.91
C TYR A 36 -24.91 2.86 0.72
N PHE A 37 -25.26 3.48 -0.42
CA PHE A 37 -24.39 3.49 -1.60
C PHE A 37 -23.10 4.29 -1.38
N VAL A 38 -23.15 5.44 -0.72
CA VAL A 38 -21.99 6.25 -0.38
C VAL A 38 -21.08 5.49 0.59
N GLY A 39 -21.62 4.87 1.63
CA GLY A 39 -20.85 4.08 2.58
C GLY A 39 -20.14 2.89 1.91
N LYS A 40 -20.85 2.19 1.02
CA LYS A 40 -20.29 1.07 0.26
C LYS A 40 -19.18 1.53 -0.70
N SER A 41 -19.37 2.64 -1.43
CA SER A 41 -18.36 3.19 -2.34
C SER A 41 -17.08 3.58 -1.60
N ASN A 42 -17.17 4.29 -0.49
CA ASN A 42 -16.01 4.66 0.31
C ASN A 42 -15.25 3.43 0.87
N SER A 43 -15.99 2.40 1.28
CA SER A 43 -15.37 1.15 1.73
C SER A 43 -14.53 0.48 0.64
N TYR A 44 -15.04 0.40 -0.58
CA TYR A 44 -14.27 -0.18 -1.70
C TYR A 44 -13.02 0.62 -2.05
N HIS A 45 -13.06 1.94 -2.01
CA HIS A 45 -11.88 2.78 -2.25
C HIS A 45 -10.79 2.54 -1.20
N VAL A 46 -11.14 2.51 0.07
CA VAL A 46 -10.19 2.25 1.16
C VAL A 46 -9.54 0.87 1.03
N TYR A 47 -10.32 -0.17 0.74
CA TYR A 47 -9.77 -1.53 0.53
C TYR A 47 -8.83 -1.58 -0.67
N SER A 48 -9.19 -0.96 -1.79
CA SER A 48 -8.36 -0.92 -3.00
C SER A 48 -7.01 -0.22 -2.75
N GLU A 49 -7.01 0.92 -2.07
CA GLU A 49 -5.79 1.65 -1.71
C GLU A 49 -4.91 0.83 -0.75
N THR A 50 -5.51 0.20 0.25
CA THR A 50 -4.78 -0.64 1.20
C THR A 50 -4.16 -1.86 0.53
N GLU A 51 -4.88 -2.55 -0.34
CA GLU A 51 -4.35 -3.67 -1.12
C GLU A 51 -3.21 -3.24 -2.04
N MET A 52 -3.33 -2.07 -2.67
CA MET A 52 -2.29 -1.52 -3.52
C MET A 52 -1.03 -1.18 -2.72
N LEU A 53 -1.16 -0.56 -1.55
CA LEU A 53 -0.05 -0.25 -0.65
C LEU A 53 0.65 -1.53 -0.14
N ILE A 54 -0.12 -2.56 0.20
CA ILE A 54 0.43 -3.87 0.59
C ILE A 54 1.22 -4.47 -0.57
N LYS A 55 0.68 -4.48 -1.79
CA LYS A 55 1.39 -4.99 -2.97
C LYS A 55 2.67 -4.22 -3.28
N ILE A 56 2.65 -2.88 -3.16
CA ILE A 56 3.85 -2.05 -3.34
C ILE A 56 4.89 -2.38 -2.28
N ARG A 57 4.51 -2.44 -1.01
CA ARG A 57 5.40 -2.82 0.09
C ARG A 57 6.00 -4.21 -0.12
N ASP A 58 5.16 -5.21 -0.44
CA ASP A 58 5.62 -6.58 -0.67
C ASP A 58 6.50 -6.69 -1.92
N ALA A 59 6.29 -5.83 -2.92
CA ALA A 59 7.18 -5.73 -4.07
C ALA A 59 8.55 -5.16 -3.72
N ASP A 60 8.61 -4.25 -2.76
CA ASP A 60 9.86 -3.63 -2.32
C ASP A 60 10.60 -4.44 -1.24
N GLU A 61 9.90 -5.28 -0.49
CA GLU A 61 10.53 -6.12 0.51
C GLU A 61 11.51 -7.11 -0.13
N PHE A 62 12.71 -7.19 0.48
CA PHE A 62 13.76 -8.10 0.02
C PHE A 62 13.35 -9.56 0.26
N ASN A 63 13.55 -10.40 -0.75
CA ASN A 63 13.62 -11.86 -0.58
C ASN A 63 14.58 -12.47 -1.61
N LYS A 64 14.99 -13.71 -1.35
CA LYS A 64 15.94 -14.47 -2.16
C LYS A 64 15.46 -14.66 -3.61
N GLU A 65 14.19 -14.94 -3.78
CA GLU A 65 13.56 -15.20 -5.08
C GLU A 65 13.58 -13.94 -5.96
N LYS A 66 13.27 -12.79 -5.37
CA LYS A 66 13.35 -11.48 -6.07
C LYS A 66 14.78 -11.15 -6.46
N LEU A 67 15.77 -11.44 -5.61
CA LEU A 67 17.17 -11.22 -5.94
C LEU A 67 17.59 -12.08 -7.13
N ILE A 68 17.30 -13.39 -7.12
CA ILE A 68 17.67 -14.27 -8.22
C ILE A 68 16.97 -13.87 -9.53
N GLN A 69 15.69 -13.51 -9.46
CA GLN A 69 14.94 -13.02 -10.62
C GLN A 69 15.60 -11.77 -11.20
N MET A 70 15.94 -10.79 -10.37
CA MET A 70 16.61 -9.57 -10.80
C MET A 70 17.97 -9.86 -11.45
N LEU A 71 18.77 -10.77 -10.88
CA LEU A 71 20.06 -11.17 -11.46
C LEU A 71 19.90 -11.83 -12.84
N ILE A 72 18.83 -12.60 -13.04
CA ILE A 72 18.49 -13.19 -14.34
C ILE A 72 18.05 -12.10 -15.34
N GLU A 73 17.16 -11.18 -14.93
CA GLU A 73 16.69 -10.06 -15.74
C GLU A 73 17.83 -9.14 -16.19
N LEU A 74 18.82 -8.92 -15.32
CA LEU A 74 20.05 -8.17 -15.65
C LEU A 74 21.05 -8.96 -16.47
N ASN A 75 20.72 -10.19 -16.88
CA ASN A 75 21.57 -11.09 -17.64
C ASN A 75 22.95 -11.32 -17.01
N VAL A 76 22.98 -11.42 -15.67
CA VAL A 76 24.22 -11.73 -14.94
C VAL A 76 24.68 -13.13 -15.29
N LYS A 77 25.94 -13.27 -15.69
CA LYS A 77 26.49 -14.54 -16.25
C LYS A 77 26.37 -15.74 -15.30
N TYR A 78 26.51 -15.51 -13.98
CA TYR A 78 26.48 -16.56 -12.97
C TYR A 78 25.59 -16.14 -11.77
N PRO A 79 24.26 -16.06 -11.92
CA PRO A 79 23.39 -15.49 -10.89
C PRO A 79 23.44 -16.24 -9.56
N HIS A 80 23.61 -17.56 -9.58
CA HIS A 80 23.72 -18.38 -8.35
C HIS A 80 25.03 -18.13 -7.57
N ILE A 81 26.12 -17.76 -8.26
CA ILE A 81 27.37 -17.37 -7.60
C ILE A 81 27.19 -16.03 -6.90
N VAL A 82 26.60 -15.05 -7.57
CA VAL A 82 26.30 -13.73 -6.99
C VAL A 82 25.33 -13.85 -5.81
N LEU A 83 24.31 -14.69 -5.91
CA LEU A 83 23.45 -15.00 -4.79
C LEU A 83 24.22 -15.59 -3.60
N ALA A 84 25.07 -16.60 -3.82
CA ALA A 84 25.88 -17.20 -2.76
C ALA A 84 26.83 -16.17 -2.11
N GLN A 85 27.40 -15.27 -2.91
CA GLN A 85 28.24 -14.19 -2.42
C GLN A 85 27.44 -13.23 -1.52
N SER A 86 26.24 -12.81 -1.92
CA SER A 86 25.39 -11.95 -1.09
C SER A 86 25.05 -12.59 0.26
N ILE A 87 24.81 -13.90 0.29
CA ILE A 87 24.56 -14.66 1.52
C ILE A 87 25.76 -14.61 2.46
N ILE A 88 26.97 -14.82 1.92
CA ILE A 88 28.21 -14.83 2.71
C ILE A 88 28.53 -13.43 3.24
N GLU A 89 28.50 -12.42 2.37
CA GLU A 89 28.85 -11.04 2.71
C GLU A 89 27.89 -10.40 3.72
N THR A 90 26.64 -10.84 3.73
CA THR A 90 25.63 -10.30 4.63
C THR A 90 25.29 -11.20 5.83
N GLY A 91 25.98 -12.33 5.98
CA GLY A 91 25.63 -13.30 7.02
C GLY A 91 24.18 -13.77 6.91
N SER A 92 23.81 -14.25 5.74
CA SER A 92 22.43 -14.68 5.42
C SER A 92 21.39 -13.55 5.55
N TRP A 93 21.78 -12.33 5.16
CA TRP A 93 20.95 -11.10 5.17
C TRP A 93 20.57 -10.59 6.56
N TRP A 94 21.32 -10.96 7.59
CA TRP A 94 21.12 -10.48 8.97
C TRP A 94 22.14 -9.44 9.43
N SER A 95 23.13 -9.12 8.59
CA SER A 95 24.15 -8.15 8.98
C SER A 95 23.60 -6.73 9.10
N LYS A 96 24.20 -5.94 10.00
CA LYS A 96 23.90 -4.52 10.14
C LYS A 96 24.04 -3.75 8.82
N ILE A 97 25.05 -4.11 8.01
CA ILE A 97 25.31 -3.48 6.71
C ILE A 97 24.17 -3.75 5.72
N PHE A 98 23.59 -4.94 5.73
CA PHE A 98 22.40 -5.19 4.91
C PHE A 98 21.17 -4.48 5.46
N LEU A 99 20.88 -4.61 6.75
CA LEU A 99 19.65 -4.11 7.36
C LEU A 99 19.54 -2.57 7.38
N GLU A 100 20.67 -1.87 7.59
CA GLU A 100 20.68 -0.40 7.71
C GLU A 100 21.16 0.31 6.43
N ASN A 101 22.05 -0.33 5.65
CA ASN A 101 22.58 0.26 4.43
C ASN A 101 21.99 -0.32 3.15
N HIS A 102 21.11 -1.33 3.22
CA HIS A 102 20.58 -2.08 2.06
C HIS A 102 21.67 -2.62 1.12
N ASN A 103 22.87 -2.89 1.67
CA ASN A 103 24.05 -3.29 0.93
C ASN A 103 24.24 -4.80 0.96
N LEU A 104 23.91 -5.45 -0.17
CA LEU A 104 23.93 -6.92 -0.32
C LEU A 104 25.34 -7.52 -0.43
N PHE A 105 26.35 -6.72 -0.71
CA PHE A 105 27.67 -7.22 -1.07
C PHE A 105 28.80 -6.62 -0.22
N GLY A 106 28.44 -5.91 0.86
CA GLY A 106 29.43 -5.27 1.73
C GLY A 106 30.31 -4.23 1.03
N MET A 107 29.82 -3.66 -0.07
CA MET A 107 30.59 -2.74 -0.90
C MET A 107 30.90 -1.43 -0.18
N LYS A 108 32.03 -0.82 -0.54
CA LYS A 108 32.37 0.56 -0.20
C LYS A 108 31.90 1.49 -1.30
N GLU A 109 31.62 2.74 -0.95
CA GLU A 109 31.25 3.76 -1.92
C GLU A 109 32.34 3.91 -2.99
N ALA A 110 31.94 3.84 -4.25
CA ALA A 110 32.84 3.97 -5.37
C ALA A 110 33.30 5.42 -5.55
N ARG A 111 34.61 5.64 -5.63
CA ARG A 111 35.20 6.98 -5.77
C ARG A 111 35.54 7.36 -7.22
N ARG A 112 35.62 6.39 -8.12
CA ARG A 112 36.12 6.58 -9.49
C ARG A 112 35.15 6.17 -10.59
N ARG A 113 34.02 5.62 -10.24
CA ARG A 113 32.97 5.24 -11.18
C ARG A 113 31.61 5.81 -10.72
N ILE A 114 30.67 5.87 -11.61
CA ILE A 114 29.28 6.18 -11.24
C ILE A 114 28.79 5.07 -10.30
N THR A 115 28.07 5.46 -9.26
CA THR A 115 27.51 4.57 -8.25
C THR A 115 26.06 4.96 -7.99
N THR A 116 25.24 3.99 -7.58
CA THR A 116 23.87 4.20 -7.09
C THR A 116 23.85 4.47 -5.59
N ALA A 117 25.01 4.39 -4.90
CA ALA A 117 25.09 4.66 -3.48
C ALA A 117 24.76 6.11 -3.16
N GLY A 118 23.95 6.32 -2.11
CA GLY A 118 23.64 7.64 -1.57
C GLY A 118 24.76 8.24 -0.73
N GLY A 119 25.84 7.48 -0.45
CA GLY A 119 26.99 7.89 0.34
C GLY A 119 27.56 6.74 1.17
N THR A 120 28.30 7.09 2.23
CA THR A 120 28.95 6.14 3.13
C THR A 120 28.30 6.15 4.52
N GLN A 121 27.89 4.98 5.01
CA GLN A 121 27.41 4.73 6.37
C GLN A 121 28.04 3.44 6.90
N HIS A 122 28.43 3.41 8.19
CA HIS A 122 29.13 2.28 8.79
C HIS A 122 30.38 1.82 8.01
N ASN A 123 31.10 2.78 7.41
CA ASN A 123 32.26 2.53 6.56
C ASN A 123 32.00 1.68 5.30
N HIS A 124 30.73 1.61 4.87
CA HIS A 124 30.25 0.94 3.66
C HIS A 124 29.30 1.86 2.88
N ALA A 125 29.13 1.59 1.60
CA ALA A 125 28.12 2.26 0.80
C ALA A 125 26.73 2.02 1.39
N TYR A 126 25.87 3.04 1.40
CA TYR A 126 24.46 2.87 1.71
C TYR A 126 23.59 3.17 0.50
N TYR A 127 22.48 2.49 0.41
CA TYR A 127 21.50 2.57 -0.67
C TYR A 127 20.10 2.82 -0.08
N ASN A 128 19.23 3.49 -0.82
CA ASN A 128 17.83 3.68 -0.39
C ASN A 128 17.04 2.38 -0.51
N HIS A 129 17.47 1.47 -1.37
CA HIS A 129 16.83 0.20 -1.61
C HIS A 129 17.85 -0.87 -1.97
N TRP A 130 17.63 -2.14 -1.60
CA TRP A 130 18.53 -3.26 -1.87
C TRP A 130 18.86 -3.47 -3.37
N ARG A 131 17.89 -3.15 -4.27
CA ARG A 131 18.12 -3.24 -5.73
C ARG A 131 19.23 -2.32 -6.22
N GLU A 132 19.36 -1.15 -5.59
CA GLU A 132 20.43 -0.20 -5.95
C GLU A 132 21.82 -0.80 -5.70
N SER A 133 21.98 -1.63 -4.65
CA SER A 133 23.22 -2.34 -4.40
C SER A 133 23.52 -3.44 -5.44
N VAL A 134 22.48 -3.99 -6.09
CA VAL A 134 22.64 -4.95 -7.20
C VAL A 134 23.10 -4.22 -8.47
N TYR A 135 22.56 -3.03 -8.75
CA TYR A 135 23.02 -2.22 -9.90
C TYR A 135 24.44 -1.71 -9.74
N ASP A 136 24.89 -1.50 -8.50
CA ASP A 136 26.23 -0.98 -8.20
C ASP A 136 27.29 -2.07 -8.17
N TYR A 137 26.88 -3.33 -7.99
CA TYR A 137 27.75 -4.51 -7.98
C TYR A 137 28.25 -4.86 -9.38
#